data_0c7caa459e53ee75304856f7823f2f35
#
_entry.id   0c7caa459e53ee75304856f7823f2f35
#
_cell.length_a   1.000
_cell.length_b   1.000
_cell.length_c   1.000
_cell.angle_alpha   90.00
_cell.angle_beta   90.00
_cell.angle_gamma   90.00
#
_symmetry.space_group_name_H-M   'P 1'
#
loop_
_entity.id
_entity.type
_entity.pdbx_description
1 polymer ?
#
loop_
_entity_poly.entity_id
_entity_poly.type
_entity_poly.pdbx_seq_one_letter_code
_entity_poly.pdbx_strand_id
1 'polypeptide(L)'
;ARDFLPAAESSGLMPALDRWVMERSLALLQKRRAESKPMRLFVSQSPRTLAQDAYVGWLLQALEQSSVEGTWLVVDIRLDDALVHSMLLRQFCERMVPAGVQFCLSQYRHGSDADMLLQQLPLGYVRLAADFARQPLPPELRDEMRGVIDRSHRLGLQVIGQAVEDPQAAAALWMGGIDFIQGNLVQRAEQALDFDFQHATL
;
A
#
# COMPACT_ATOMS: atom_id res chain seq x y z
N ALA A 1 11.25 12.53 1.99
CA ALA A 1 10.63 12.03 0.76
C ALA A 1 9.96 13.16 -0.03
N ARG A 2 9.19 14.06 0.58
CA ARG A 2 8.42 15.11 -0.13
C ARG A 2 9.27 15.99 -1.03
N ASP A 3 10.49 16.34 -0.62
CA ASP A 3 11.39 17.23 -1.37
C ASP A 3 12.25 16.48 -2.41
N PHE A 4 12.46 15.21 -2.19
CA PHE A 4 13.34 14.38 -3.02
C PHE A 4 12.60 13.67 -4.17
N LEU A 5 11.40 13.14 -3.94
CA LEU A 5 10.67 12.36 -4.94
C LEU A 5 10.36 13.16 -6.22
N PRO A 6 9.90 14.43 -6.17
CA PRO A 6 9.67 15.21 -7.38
C PRO A 6 10.95 15.43 -8.20
N ALA A 7 12.10 15.60 -7.53
CA ALA A 7 13.40 15.72 -8.21
C ALA A 7 13.82 14.39 -8.86
N ALA A 8 13.63 13.26 -8.18
CA ALA A 8 13.89 11.93 -8.74
C ALA A 8 13.00 11.64 -9.96
N GLU A 9 11.74 12.06 -9.90
CA GLU A 9 10.78 11.89 -10.99
C GLU A 9 11.16 12.72 -12.22
N SER A 10 11.48 13.99 -12.04
CA SER A 10 11.90 14.90 -13.12
C SER A 10 13.23 14.51 -13.75
N SER A 11 14.15 13.91 -12.99
CA SER A 11 15.46 13.45 -13.48
C SER A 11 15.45 12.01 -14.03
N GLY A 12 14.27 11.32 -14.04
CA GLY A 12 14.17 9.96 -14.55
C GLY A 12 14.81 8.88 -13.65
N LEU A 13 15.10 9.21 -12.40
CA LEU A 13 15.74 8.30 -11.43
C LEU A 13 14.74 7.38 -10.70
N MET A 14 13.43 7.56 -10.89
CA MET A 14 12.43 6.75 -10.21
C MET A 14 12.61 5.24 -10.40
N PRO A 15 12.89 4.70 -11.61
CA PRO A 15 13.09 3.27 -11.75
C PRO A 15 14.27 2.71 -10.95
N ALA A 16 15.37 3.47 -10.86
CA ALA A 16 16.51 3.06 -10.06
C ALA A 16 16.21 3.11 -8.56
N LEU A 17 15.50 4.14 -8.12
CA LEU A 17 15.05 4.28 -6.74
C LEU A 17 14.07 3.17 -6.35
N ASP A 18 13.05 2.93 -7.16
CA ASP A 18 12.05 1.90 -6.93
C ASP A 18 12.68 0.51 -6.84
N ARG A 19 13.63 0.23 -7.72
CA ARG A 19 14.40 -1.02 -7.69
C ARG A 19 15.21 -1.14 -6.41
N TRP A 20 15.93 -0.10 -6.02
CA TRP A 20 16.71 -0.10 -4.78
C TRP A 20 15.81 -0.30 -3.53
N VAL A 21 14.65 0.37 -3.47
CA VAL A 21 13.66 0.18 -2.40
C VAL A 21 13.17 -1.25 -2.36
N MET A 22 12.86 -1.83 -3.53
CA MET A 22 12.38 -3.21 -3.60
C MET A 22 13.45 -4.23 -3.18
N GLU A 23 14.71 -4.05 -3.60
CA GLU A 23 15.84 -4.90 -3.16
C GLU A 23 16.01 -4.87 -1.64
N ARG A 24 15.93 -3.67 -1.03
CA ARG A 24 15.97 -3.52 0.43
C ARG A 24 14.77 -4.18 1.12
N SER A 25 13.60 -4.06 0.53
CA SER A 25 12.36 -4.67 1.04
C SER A 25 12.43 -6.19 1.04
N LEU A 26 12.91 -6.80 -0.05
CA LEU A 26 13.09 -8.25 -0.14
C LEU A 26 14.15 -8.76 0.86
N ALA A 27 15.29 -8.06 0.98
CA ALA A 27 16.32 -8.40 1.96
C ALA A 27 15.78 -8.36 3.40
N LEU A 28 14.92 -7.39 3.71
CA LEU A 28 14.27 -7.28 5.01
C LEU A 28 13.28 -8.43 5.26
N LEU A 29 12.43 -8.73 4.29
CA LEU A 29 11.50 -9.87 4.39
C LEU A 29 12.24 -11.20 4.56
N GLN A 30 13.36 -11.39 3.85
CA GLN A 30 14.23 -12.55 4.00
C GLN A 30 14.81 -12.65 5.42
N LYS A 31 15.28 -11.54 5.98
CA LYS A 31 15.76 -11.47 7.37
C LYS A 31 14.65 -11.85 8.35
N ARG A 32 13.45 -11.27 8.20
CA ARG A 32 12.29 -11.55 9.08
C ARG A 32 11.84 -13.01 8.99
N ARG A 33 11.94 -13.60 7.79
CA ARG A 33 11.70 -15.04 7.61
C ARG A 33 12.70 -15.89 8.42
N ALA A 34 14.00 -15.57 8.33
CA ALA A 34 15.03 -16.27 9.08
C ALA A 34 14.85 -16.18 10.61
N GLU A 35 14.27 -15.06 11.08
CA GLU A 35 13.92 -14.84 12.49
C GLU A 35 12.59 -15.50 12.91
N SER A 36 11.88 -16.18 12.00
CA SER A 36 10.53 -16.74 12.21
C SER A 36 9.49 -15.68 12.61
N LYS A 37 9.66 -14.46 12.10
CA LYS A 37 8.78 -13.30 12.36
C LYS A 37 8.16 -12.81 11.04
N PRO A 38 7.22 -13.58 10.44
CA PRO A 38 6.61 -13.20 9.16
C PRO A 38 5.88 -11.87 9.27
N MET A 39 5.93 -11.09 8.19
CA MET A 39 5.24 -9.81 8.10
C MET A 39 4.84 -9.53 6.66
N ARG A 40 3.86 -8.66 6.47
CA ARG A 40 3.56 -8.06 5.16
C ARG A 40 4.19 -6.68 5.07
N LEU A 41 4.85 -6.42 3.95
CA LEU A 41 5.49 -5.14 3.69
C LEU A 41 4.82 -4.45 2.50
N PHE A 42 4.32 -3.25 2.74
CA PHE A 42 3.74 -2.40 1.71
C PHE A 42 4.84 -1.55 1.09
N VAL A 43 5.03 -1.67 -0.23
CA VAL A 43 6.11 -1.01 -0.97
C VAL A 43 5.52 -0.20 -2.11
N SER A 44 5.61 1.13 -1.98
CA SER A 44 5.16 2.03 -3.05
C SER A 44 6.09 1.97 -4.25
N GLN A 45 5.52 1.91 -5.44
CA GLN A 45 6.26 1.82 -6.71
C GLN A 45 5.62 2.74 -7.75
N SER A 46 6.42 3.34 -8.60
CA SER A 46 5.94 4.21 -9.67
C SER A 46 5.44 3.43 -10.89
N PRO A 47 4.41 3.91 -11.59
CA PRO A 47 3.93 3.29 -12.83
C PRO A 47 5.03 3.14 -13.89
N ARG A 48 5.96 4.10 -13.96
CA ARG A 48 7.10 4.05 -14.89
C ARG A 48 7.98 2.83 -14.68
N THR A 49 8.17 2.43 -13.43
CA THR A 49 8.95 1.24 -13.07
C THR A 49 8.17 -0.03 -13.38
N LEU A 50 6.90 -0.05 -12.99
CA LEU A 50 6.01 -1.20 -13.19
C LEU A 50 5.73 -1.50 -14.66
N ALA A 51 5.88 -0.49 -15.55
CA ALA A 51 5.75 -0.64 -17.00
C ALA A 51 6.93 -1.39 -17.66
N GLN A 52 8.05 -1.52 -16.98
CA GLN A 52 9.26 -2.10 -17.58
C GLN A 52 9.25 -3.62 -17.49
N ASP A 53 9.20 -4.30 -18.63
CA ASP A 53 9.28 -5.77 -18.67
C ASP A 53 10.53 -6.33 -17.98
N ALA A 54 11.65 -5.63 -18.12
CA ALA A 54 12.89 -5.99 -17.44
C ALA A 54 12.76 -5.93 -15.91
N TYR A 55 12.02 -4.96 -15.38
CA TYR A 55 11.74 -4.86 -13.95
C TYR A 55 10.86 -6.01 -13.46
N VAL A 56 9.80 -6.32 -14.19
CA VAL A 56 8.89 -7.43 -13.84
C VAL A 56 9.63 -8.77 -13.83
N GLY A 57 10.42 -9.04 -14.88
CA GLY A 57 11.23 -10.25 -14.94
C GLY A 57 12.24 -10.36 -13.81
N TRP A 58 12.91 -9.24 -13.49
CA TRP A 58 13.82 -9.16 -12.36
C TRP A 58 13.13 -9.41 -11.02
N LEU A 59 11.94 -8.82 -10.78
CA LEU A 59 11.21 -8.96 -9.52
C LEU A 59 10.76 -10.40 -9.29
N LEU A 60 10.27 -11.08 -10.33
CA LEU A 60 9.91 -12.49 -10.26
C LEU A 60 11.12 -13.35 -9.88
N GLN A 61 12.25 -13.14 -10.54
CA GLN A 61 13.50 -13.85 -10.23
C GLN A 61 14.00 -13.56 -8.82
N ALA A 62 13.91 -12.30 -8.38
CA ALA A 62 14.32 -11.88 -7.04
C ALA A 62 13.47 -12.52 -5.94
N LEU A 63 12.15 -12.67 -6.15
CA LEU A 63 11.25 -13.39 -5.24
C LEU A 63 11.66 -14.87 -5.12
N GLU A 64 11.90 -15.56 -6.23
CA GLU A 64 12.37 -16.95 -6.24
C GLU A 64 13.69 -17.09 -5.47
N GLN A 65 14.68 -16.26 -5.78
CA GLN A 65 16.02 -16.31 -5.17
C GLN A 65 16.02 -15.98 -3.68
N SER A 66 15.18 -15.04 -3.26
CA SER A 66 15.07 -14.66 -1.84
C SER A 66 14.32 -15.70 -1.02
N SER A 67 13.61 -16.64 -1.66
CA SER A 67 12.69 -17.55 -0.99
C SER A 67 11.65 -16.84 -0.12
N VAL A 68 11.31 -15.59 -0.45
CA VAL A 68 10.24 -14.81 0.19
C VAL A 68 8.92 -15.19 -0.45
N GLU A 69 7.93 -15.51 0.36
CA GLU A 69 6.58 -15.73 -0.16
C GLU A 69 6.01 -14.43 -0.72
N GLY A 70 5.50 -14.46 -1.96
CA GLY A 70 4.93 -13.28 -2.59
C GLY A 70 3.82 -12.63 -1.77
N THR A 71 3.09 -13.42 -0.97
CA THR A 71 2.03 -12.95 -0.05
C THR A 71 2.53 -12.00 1.04
N TRP A 72 3.84 -11.92 1.27
CA TRP A 72 4.45 -10.98 2.21
C TRP A 72 4.75 -9.62 1.57
N LEU A 73 4.71 -9.54 0.25
CA LEU A 73 4.91 -8.31 -0.51
C LEU A 73 3.57 -7.76 -0.98
N VAL A 74 3.30 -6.51 -0.61
CA VAL A 74 2.16 -5.75 -1.11
C VAL A 74 2.69 -4.56 -1.90
N VAL A 75 2.45 -4.53 -3.21
CA VAL A 75 2.79 -3.36 -4.04
C VAL A 75 1.71 -2.31 -3.86
N ASP A 76 2.13 -1.13 -3.42
CA ASP A 76 1.26 0.00 -3.13
C ASP A 76 1.22 0.96 -4.33
N ILE A 77 0.04 1.14 -4.90
CA ILE A 77 -0.23 1.94 -6.09
C ILE A 77 -1.11 3.13 -5.69
N ARG A 78 -0.71 4.34 -6.05
CA ARG A 78 -1.51 5.52 -5.77
C ARG A 78 -2.71 5.60 -6.71
N LEU A 79 -3.85 6.07 -6.19
CA LEU A 79 -5.08 6.22 -6.98
C LEU A 79 -4.87 7.10 -8.22
N ASP A 80 -4.20 8.25 -8.06
CA ASP A 80 -3.95 9.18 -9.17
C ASP A 80 -3.16 8.50 -10.30
N ASP A 81 -2.16 7.70 -9.95
CA ASP A 81 -1.35 6.93 -10.90
C ASP A 81 -2.17 5.82 -11.57
N ALA A 82 -3.05 5.16 -10.81
CA ALA A 82 -3.90 4.09 -11.31
C ALA A 82 -4.96 4.61 -12.30
N LEU A 83 -5.51 5.79 -12.05
CA LEU A 83 -6.46 6.43 -12.96
C LEU A 83 -5.83 6.75 -14.32
N VAL A 84 -4.57 7.17 -14.34
CA VAL A 84 -3.85 7.51 -15.59
C VAL A 84 -3.31 6.27 -16.31
N HIS A 85 -2.88 5.24 -15.55
CA HIS A 85 -2.12 4.10 -16.08
C HIS A 85 -2.82 2.74 -15.86
N SER A 86 -4.15 2.71 -15.81
CA SER A 86 -4.94 1.53 -15.41
C SER A 86 -4.62 0.25 -16.19
N MET A 87 -4.50 0.34 -17.52
CA MET A 87 -4.18 -0.83 -18.37
C MET A 87 -2.80 -1.41 -18.08
N LEU A 88 -1.80 -0.55 -17.93
CA LEU A 88 -0.43 -0.93 -17.63
C LEU A 88 -0.34 -1.60 -16.25
N LEU A 89 -0.98 -0.99 -15.24
CA LEU A 89 -0.99 -1.52 -13.89
C LEU A 89 -1.73 -2.85 -13.82
N ARG A 90 -2.82 -3.01 -14.56
CA ARG A 90 -3.52 -4.29 -14.68
C ARG A 90 -2.61 -5.39 -15.24
N GLN A 91 -1.90 -5.11 -16.35
CA GLN A 91 -0.95 -6.08 -16.94
C GLN A 91 0.16 -6.47 -15.96
N PHE A 92 0.70 -5.49 -15.22
CA PHE A 92 1.67 -5.76 -14.15
C PHE A 92 1.08 -6.67 -13.07
N CYS A 93 -0.09 -6.34 -12.55
CA CYS A 93 -0.76 -7.12 -11.51
C CYS A 93 -1.02 -8.56 -11.98
N GLU A 94 -1.56 -8.75 -13.19
CA GLU A 94 -1.82 -10.07 -13.76
C GLU A 94 -0.56 -10.95 -13.86
N ARG A 95 0.60 -10.35 -14.10
CA ARG A 95 1.89 -11.07 -14.14
C ARG A 95 2.41 -11.42 -12.75
N MET A 96 2.09 -10.63 -11.73
CA MET A 96 2.62 -10.80 -10.37
C MET A 96 1.71 -11.65 -9.47
N VAL A 97 0.41 -11.74 -9.76
CA VAL A 97 -0.56 -12.56 -9.02
C VAL A 97 -0.14 -14.03 -8.89
N PRO A 98 0.35 -14.70 -9.95
CA PRO A 98 0.81 -16.09 -9.84
C PRO A 98 1.97 -16.30 -8.86
N ALA A 99 2.78 -15.27 -8.63
CA ALA A 99 3.84 -15.27 -7.63
C ALA A 99 3.33 -14.99 -6.20
N GLY A 100 2.04 -14.76 -6.02
CA GLY A 100 1.41 -14.47 -4.72
C GLY A 100 1.48 -13.01 -4.28
N VAL A 101 2.06 -12.11 -5.08
CA VAL A 101 2.16 -10.68 -4.74
C VAL A 101 0.77 -10.06 -4.63
N GLN A 102 0.58 -9.25 -3.60
CA GLN A 102 -0.67 -8.56 -3.33
C GLN A 102 -0.57 -7.08 -3.71
N PHE A 103 -1.72 -6.42 -3.81
CA PHE A 103 -1.79 -5.03 -4.26
C PHE A 103 -2.67 -4.20 -3.33
N CYS A 104 -2.24 -2.95 -3.13
CA CYS A 104 -2.95 -1.94 -2.37
C CYS A 104 -3.20 -0.72 -3.27
N LEU A 105 -4.43 -0.24 -3.32
CA LEU A 105 -4.75 1.06 -3.93
C LEU A 105 -4.77 2.11 -2.83
N SER A 106 -3.81 3.04 -2.85
CA SER A 106 -3.63 4.05 -1.80
C SER A 106 -4.15 5.43 -2.21
N GLN A 107 -4.33 6.30 -1.21
CA GLN A 107 -4.95 7.63 -1.33
C GLN A 107 -6.37 7.56 -1.90
N TYR A 108 -7.08 6.48 -1.59
CA TYR A 108 -8.39 6.21 -2.16
C TYR A 108 -9.45 7.18 -1.64
N ARG A 109 -10.22 7.69 -2.56
CA ARG A 109 -11.48 8.43 -2.38
C ARG A 109 -12.53 7.90 -3.32
N HIS A 110 -13.80 8.06 -2.93
CA HIS A 110 -14.91 7.72 -3.78
C HIS A 110 -14.94 8.54 -5.08
N GLY A 111 -15.26 7.87 -6.18
CA GLY A 111 -15.46 8.43 -7.51
C GLY A 111 -15.76 7.33 -8.51
N SER A 112 -16.51 7.63 -9.58
CA SER A 112 -16.92 6.62 -10.57
C SER A 112 -15.73 5.83 -11.13
N ASP A 113 -14.67 6.52 -11.50
CA ASP A 113 -13.48 5.90 -12.10
C ASP A 113 -12.65 5.17 -11.06
N ALA A 114 -12.55 5.73 -9.83
CA ALA A 114 -11.90 5.07 -8.71
C ALA A 114 -12.60 3.77 -8.32
N ASP A 115 -13.93 3.78 -8.29
CA ASP A 115 -14.74 2.60 -7.97
C ASP A 115 -14.62 1.49 -9.03
N MET A 116 -14.46 1.86 -10.31
CA MET A 116 -14.17 0.89 -11.37
C MET A 116 -12.81 0.21 -11.16
N LEU A 117 -11.80 0.94 -10.73
CA LEU A 117 -10.47 0.37 -10.45
C LEU A 117 -10.50 -0.70 -9.35
N LEU A 118 -11.37 -0.54 -8.33
CA LEU A 118 -11.53 -1.58 -7.29
C LEU A 118 -12.01 -2.92 -7.85
N GLN A 119 -12.73 -2.91 -8.98
CA GLN A 119 -13.23 -4.12 -9.62
C GLN A 119 -12.29 -4.65 -10.70
N GLN A 120 -11.49 -3.78 -11.30
CA GLN A 120 -10.62 -4.13 -12.44
C GLN A 120 -9.23 -4.62 -12.02
N LEU A 121 -8.74 -4.17 -10.87
CA LEU A 121 -7.44 -4.56 -10.35
C LEU A 121 -7.59 -5.68 -9.31
N PRO A 122 -6.69 -6.66 -9.27
CA PRO A 122 -6.72 -7.76 -8.29
C PRO A 122 -6.18 -7.28 -6.93
N LEU A 123 -6.90 -6.36 -6.30
CA LEU A 123 -6.50 -5.74 -5.04
C LEU A 123 -6.78 -6.66 -3.85
N GLY A 124 -5.94 -6.59 -2.83
CA GLY A 124 -6.21 -7.14 -1.50
C GLY A 124 -6.52 -6.04 -0.49
N TYR A 125 -6.05 -4.82 -0.77
CA TYR A 125 -6.12 -3.70 0.17
C TYR A 125 -6.53 -2.40 -0.49
N VAL A 126 -7.21 -1.56 0.29
CA VAL A 126 -7.46 -0.15 -0.01
C VAL A 126 -6.95 0.69 1.15
N ARG A 127 -6.14 1.70 0.87
CA ARG A 127 -5.69 2.68 1.86
C ARG A 127 -6.38 4.01 1.61
N LEU A 128 -7.17 4.45 2.58
CA LEU A 128 -7.96 5.67 2.49
C LEU A 128 -7.06 6.91 2.33
N ALA A 129 -7.58 7.96 1.71
CA ALA A 129 -6.92 9.27 1.69
C ALA A 129 -6.71 9.79 3.13
N ALA A 130 -5.61 10.52 3.33
CA ALA A 130 -5.22 11.01 4.65
C ALA A 130 -6.25 11.95 5.30
N ASP A 131 -7.10 12.58 4.50
CA ASP A 131 -8.12 13.51 4.99
C ASP A 131 -9.18 12.83 5.87
N PHE A 132 -9.40 11.53 5.72
CA PHE A 132 -10.32 10.77 6.57
C PHE A 132 -9.81 10.59 8.02
N ALA A 133 -8.51 10.81 8.26
CA ALA A 133 -7.93 10.80 9.61
C ALA A 133 -7.90 12.19 10.27
N ARG A 134 -8.32 13.26 9.57
CA ARG A 134 -8.36 14.61 10.14
C ARG A 134 -9.49 14.76 11.16
N GLN A 135 -9.23 15.51 12.23
CA GLN A 135 -10.23 15.81 13.26
C GLN A 135 -10.40 17.33 13.42
N PRO A 136 -11.63 17.82 13.59
CA PRO A 136 -12.91 17.08 13.51
C PRO A 136 -13.24 16.64 12.08
N LEU A 137 -13.80 15.43 11.93
CA LEU A 137 -14.22 14.91 10.63
C LEU A 137 -15.62 15.44 10.29
N PRO A 138 -15.80 16.20 9.18
CA PRO A 138 -17.11 16.66 8.73
C PRO A 138 -18.09 15.51 8.50
N PRO A 139 -19.42 15.71 8.73
CA PRO A 139 -20.42 14.66 8.55
C PRO A 139 -20.38 14.03 7.16
N GLU A 140 -20.27 14.84 6.11
CA GLU A 140 -20.24 14.39 4.71
C GLU A 140 -19.03 13.47 4.45
N LEU A 141 -17.87 13.83 4.99
CA LEU A 141 -16.64 13.05 4.85
C LEU A 141 -16.71 11.76 5.68
N ARG A 142 -17.43 11.77 6.80
CA ARG A 142 -17.69 10.57 7.59
C ARG A 142 -18.60 9.60 6.86
N ASP A 143 -19.63 10.08 6.21
CA ASP A 143 -20.55 9.25 5.42
C ASP A 143 -19.85 8.69 4.17
N GLU A 144 -19.03 9.50 3.50
CA GLU A 144 -18.16 9.05 2.41
C GLU A 144 -17.23 7.93 2.88
N MET A 145 -16.54 8.10 4.01
CA MET A 145 -15.64 7.11 4.60
C MET A 145 -16.35 5.77 4.83
N ARG A 146 -17.52 5.80 5.47
CA ARG A 146 -18.33 4.58 5.69
C ARG A 146 -18.71 3.91 4.38
N GLY A 147 -19.17 4.69 3.41
CA GLY A 147 -19.52 4.18 2.09
C GLY A 147 -18.35 3.52 1.37
N VAL A 148 -17.15 4.07 1.50
CA VAL A 148 -15.91 3.49 0.95
C VAL A 148 -15.57 2.18 1.65
N ILE A 149 -15.61 2.14 2.99
CA ILE A 149 -15.31 0.94 3.79
C ILE A 149 -16.30 -0.18 3.43
N ASP A 150 -17.59 0.08 3.47
CA ASP A 150 -18.63 -0.90 3.14
C ASP A 150 -18.49 -1.47 1.73
N ARG A 151 -18.17 -0.62 0.75
CA ARG A 151 -17.96 -1.05 -0.63
C ARG A 151 -16.72 -1.93 -0.77
N SER A 152 -15.62 -1.54 -0.13
CA SER A 152 -14.38 -2.30 -0.14
C SER A 152 -14.57 -3.68 0.48
N HIS A 153 -15.26 -3.76 1.62
CA HIS A 153 -15.57 -5.03 2.27
C HIS A 153 -16.46 -5.94 1.41
N ARG A 154 -17.46 -5.39 0.71
CA ARG A 154 -18.27 -6.18 -0.25
C ARG A 154 -17.47 -6.77 -1.39
N LEU A 155 -16.34 -6.17 -1.74
CA LEU A 155 -15.38 -6.68 -2.74
C LEU A 155 -14.32 -7.61 -2.10
N GLY A 156 -14.38 -7.88 -0.81
CA GLY A 156 -13.42 -8.71 -0.08
C GLY A 156 -12.08 -8.01 0.20
N LEU A 157 -12.03 -6.67 0.09
CA LEU A 157 -10.82 -5.88 0.33
C LEU A 157 -10.70 -5.49 1.79
N GLN A 158 -9.50 -5.46 2.31
CA GLN A 158 -9.17 -4.92 3.63
C GLN A 158 -8.86 -3.42 3.52
N VAL A 159 -9.34 -2.64 4.49
CA VAL A 159 -9.26 -1.17 4.44
C VAL A 159 -8.30 -0.63 5.50
N ILE A 160 -7.39 0.25 5.08
CA ILE A 160 -6.34 0.83 5.91
C ILE A 160 -6.59 2.33 6.07
N GLY A 161 -6.72 2.81 7.31
CA GLY A 161 -6.67 4.23 7.64
C GLY A 161 -5.22 4.69 7.76
N GLN A 162 -4.87 5.81 7.13
CA GLN A 162 -3.51 6.35 7.18
C GLN A 162 -3.46 7.73 7.84
N ALA A 163 -2.24 8.18 8.17
CA ALA A 163 -1.96 9.47 8.79
C ALA A 163 -2.69 9.65 10.15
N VAL A 164 -2.84 8.56 10.89
CA VAL A 164 -3.48 8.57 12.21
C VAL A 164 -2.48 9.11 13.23
N GLU A 165 -2.75 10.30 13.76
CA GLU A 165 -1.83 11.01 14.66
C GLU A 165 -2.38 11.17 16.07
N ASP A 166 -3.69 10.98 16.24
CA ASP A 166 -4.35 11.11 17.54
C ASP A 166 -5.38 10.01 17.82
N PRO A 167 -5.71 9.73 19.09
CA PRO A 167 -6.67 8.69 19.48
C PRO A 167 -8.10 8.92 18.97
N GLN A 168 -8.53 10.18 18.78
CA GLN A 168 -9.88 10.47 18.28
C GLN A 168 -10.02 10.07 16.82
N ALA A 169 -8.97 10.32 16.01
CA ALA A 169 -8.92 9.85 14.63
C ALA A 169 -8.96 8.30 14.57
N ALA A 170 -8.19 7.62 15.42
CA ALA A 170 -8.20 6.16 15.51
C ALA A 170 -9.59 5.63 15.87
N ALA A 171 -10.23 6.20 16.91
CA ALA A 171 -11.57 5.80 17.33
C ALA A 171 -12.62 6.00 16.24
N ALA A 172 -12.58 7.14 15.53
CA ALA A 172 -13.50 7.45 14.44
C ALA A 172 -13.36 6.45 13.27
N LEU A 173 -12.14 6.08 12.92
CA LEU A 173 -11.85 5.09 11.90
C LEU A 173 -12.37 3.70 12.30
N TRP A 174 -12.11 3.24 13.53
CA TRP A 174 -12.61 1.96 14.02
C TRP A 174 -14.13 1.89 14.11
N MET A 175 -14.77 2.96 14.58
CA MET A 175 -16.23 3.04 14.56
C MET A 175 -16.79 3.03 13.12
N GLY A 176 -15.99 3.42 12.13
CA GLY A 176 -16.29 3.31 10.71
C GLY A 176 -16.12 1.91 10.13
N GLY A 177 -15.48 0.97 10.87
CA GLY A 177 -15.25 -0.41 10.42
C GLY A 177 -13.91 -0.63 9.72
N ILE A 178 -12.89 0.21 9.98
CA ILE A 178 -11.55 0.05 9.39
C ILE A 178 -10.88 -1.24 9.88
N ASP A 179 -10.09 -1.92 9.01
CA ASP A 179 -9.38 -3.15 9.38
C ASP A 179 -8.01 -2.87 9.99
N PHE A 180 -7.31 -1.84 9.50
CA PHE A 180 -5.99 -1.46 9.96
C PHE A 180 -5.83 0.05 10.04
N ILE A 181 -4.93 0.50 10.90
CA ILE A 181 -4.50 1.89 10.96
C ILE A 181 -2.99 2.02 10.82
N GLN A 182 -2.56 3.14 10.26
CA GLN A 182 -1.16 3.52 10.09
C GLN A 182 -0.98 4.99 10.43
N GLY A 183 0.05 5.33 11.20
CA GLY A 183 0.37 6.72 11.52
C GLY A 183 1.28 6.85 12.72
N ASN A 184 1.63 8.08 13.06
CA ASN A 184 2.54 8.37 14.17
C ASN A 184 1.96 8.03 15.55
N LEU A 185 0.64 7.83 15.64
CA LEU A 185 0.00 7.32 16.85
C LEU A 185 0.43 5.86 17.13
N VAL A 186 0.55 5.04 16.07
CA VAL A 186 0.93 3.62 16.19
C VAL A 186 2.44 3.49 16.35
N GLN A 187 3.19 4.03 15.38
CA GLN A 187 4.64 4.08 15.41
C GLN A 187 5.14 5.20 14.47
N ARG A 188 6.12 5.95 14.91
CA ARG A 188 6.84 6.89 14.04
C ARG A 188 7.73 6.13 13.06
N ALA A 189 8.07 6.79 11.94
CA ALA A 189 9.01 6.22 10.99
C ALA A 189 10.38 6.02 11.63
N GLU A 190 10.90 4.80 11.58
CA GLU A 190 12.17 4.38 12.16
C GLU A 190 13.06 3.68 11.13
N GLN A 191 14.35 3.59 11.42
CA GLN A 191 15.30 2.90 10.55
C GLN A 191 15.27 1.38 10.71
N ALA A 192 14.85 0.89 11.89
CA ALA A 192 14.68 -0.52 12.19
C ALA A 192 13.20 -0.92 12.19
N LEU A 193 12.90 -2.13 11.71
CA LEU A 193 11.57 -2.72 11.82
C LEU A 193 11.54 -3.67 13.02
N ASP A 194 11.45 -3.08 14.21
CA ASP A 194 11.42 -3.79 15.49
C ASP A 194 10.08 -3.66 16.24
N PHE A 195 9.04 -3.18 15.54
CA PHE A 195 7.70 -3.04 16.11
C PHE A 195 7.21 -4.36 16.71
N ASP A 196 6.81 -4.30 17.97
CA ASP A 196 6.26 -5.44 18.70
C ASP A 196 4.75 -5.55 18.50
N PHE A 197 4.36 -6.37 17.53
CA PHE A 197 2.95 -6.64 17.22
C PHE A 197 2.20 -7.38 18.34
N GLN A 198 2.90 -8.01 19.29
CA GLN A 198 2.28 -8.78 20.37
C GLN A 198 1.86 -7.90 21.53
N HIS A 199 2.55 -6.78 21.75
CA HIS A 199 2.33 -5.88 22.87
C HIS A 199 1.86 -4.49 22.42
N ALA A 200 1.47 -4.33 21.13
CA ALA A 200 0.92 -3.10 20.62
C ALA A 200 -0.45 -2.84 21.25
N THR A 201 -0.52 -1.89 22.16
CA THR A 201 -1.76 -1.33 22.73
C THR A 201 -1.92 0.10 22.22
N LEU A 202 -3.14 0.44 21.77
CA LEU A 202 -3.53 1.81 21.38
C LEU A 202 -4.40 2.42 22.47
#